data_871c54c6b3320c80d942f48a2f110d9c
#
_entry.id   871c54c6b3320c80d942f48a2f110d9c
#
_cell.length_a   1.000
_cell.length_b   1.000
_cell.length_c   1.000
_cell.angle_alpha   90.00
_cell.angle_beta   90.00
_cell.angle_gamma   90.00
#
_symmetry.space_group_name_H-M   'P 1'
#
loop_
_entity.id
_entity.type
_entity.pdbx_description
1 polymer ?
#
loop_
_entity_poly.entity_id
_entity_poly.type
_entity_poly.pdbx_seq_one_letter_code
_entity_poly.pdbx_strand_id
1 'polypeptide(L)'
;VLDGQRRWYRGDFHVHSRESGDASATLDQIAALAAQRGLDFVNLSDHNTVSQHALQAAFLASHRSVLLLRGAEITTYAGHGNAVGLDDYVDHRIGYAGRTIGGVLDDVAAQGAIFIVNHPTLDLGNSCIGCRWMHGDTPWDKVAGMEIITGNWLFGVGGFVPQAVAMWDGLLDRGYRIAAIGGSDDHRAGMSTGPTASAIGSPTTRVLADNLSEAAVVEAVRRGRTMVQLRGPDDPVLDVTLRNAAGGESEIGDDVSDISRARFAIHVVGGDGMIAQLVRNGAPLAPDVRIVGDDFSTVVEDDPGAGDVRYRVQILNAGGQPVVITSHFYVHAVARPADGGCGAGGELAGGAAPLVIALAPWWRRRRARAGRAEQSH
;
A
#
# COMPACT_ATOMS: atom_id res chain seq x y z
N VAL A 1 3.72 16.86 13.68
CA VAL A 1 4.53 16.61 12.47
C VAL A 1 5.95 16.31 12.90
N LEU A 2 6.47 15.11 12.53
CA LEU A 2 7.86 14.72 12.80
C LEU A 2 8.82 15.11 11.67
N ASP A 3 8.35 15.05 10.42
CA ASP A 3 9.07 15.46 9.23
C ASP A 3 8.11 16.26 8.34
N GLY A 4 8.51 17.45 7.89
CA GLY A 4 7.68 18.35 7.09
C GLY A 4 7.78 18.13 5.58
N GLN A 5 8.55 17.14 5.13
CA GLN A 5 8.81 16.91 3.72
C GLN A 5 7.78 15.97 3.09
N ARG A 6 7.37 16.25 1.86
CA ARG A 6 6.59 15.32 1.07
C ARG A 6 7.50 14.23 0.50
N ARG A 7 7.28 12.98 0.90
CA ARG A 7 8.05 11.81 0.44
C ARG A 7 7.32 10.50 0.73
N TRP A 8 7.89 9.41 0.26
CA TRP A 8 7.49 8.07 0.66
C TRP A 8 7.98 7.78 2.08
N TYR A 9 7.05 7.57 3.01
CA TYR A 9 7.29 7.15 4.38
C TYR A 9 7.06 5.65 4.53
N ARG A 10 7.88 4.99 5.33
CA ARG A 10 7.82 3.55 5.60
C ARG A 10 7.11 3.31 6.90
N GLY A 11 6.18 2.34 6.93
CA GLY A 11 5.52 2.02 8.17
C GLY A 11 4.92 0.62 8.19
N ASP A 12 4.39 0.31 9.36
CA ASP A 12 3.65 -0.91 9.63
C ASP A 12 2.27 -0.52 10.16
N PHE A 13 1.23 -1.04 9.53
CA PHE A 13 -0.16 -0.70 9.88
C PHE A 13 -0.77 -1.65 10.91
N HIS A 14 -0.06 -2.73 11.32
CA HIS A 14 -0.64 -3.75 12.18
C HIS A 14 0.38 -4.24 13.21
N VAL A 15 0.35 -3.61 14.40
CA VAL A 15 1.28 -3.92 15.50
C VAL A 15 0.55 -3.83 16.83
N HIS A 16 0.76 -4.82 17.68
CA HIS A 16 0.14 -4.90 19.00
C HIS A 16 1.11 -4.54 20.13
N SER A 17 0.65 -3.72 21.06
CA SER A 17 1.32 -3.43 22.31
C SER A 17 0.80 -4.34 23.43
N ARG A 18 1.44 -4.26 24.58
CA ARG A 18 0.98 -5.00 25.79
C ARG A 18 -0.44 -4.64 26.25
N GLU A 19 -1.04 -3.57 25.70
CA GLU A 19 -2.43 -3.19 25.98
C GLU A 19 -3.43 -4.11 25.29
N SER A 20 -2.99 -4.92 24.33
CA SER A 20 -3.80 -5.87 23.57
C SER A 20 -4.23 -7.11 24.39
N GLY A 21 -3.54 -7.40 25.48
CA GLY A 21 -3.84 -8.54 26.36
C GLY A 21 -3.20 -9.88 25.94
N ASP A 22 -2.96 -10.10 24.66
CA ASP A 22 -2.25 -11.25 24.07
C ASP A 22 -0.85 -10.89 23.56
N ALA A 23 -0.52 -9.61 23.58
CA ALA A 23 0.80 -9.06 23.22
C ALA A 23 1.62 -8.69 24.46
N SER A 24 2.94 -8.57 24.31
CA SER A 24 3.84 -8.25 25.41
C SER A 24 4.76 -7.06 25.15
N ALA A 25 4.73 -6.51 23.95
CA ALA A 25 5.63 -5.43 23.53
C ALA A 25 5.30 -4.11 24.22
N THR A 26 6.33 -3.44 24.77
CA THR A 26 6.20 -2.06 25.24
C THR A 26 6.37 -1.08 24.07
N LEU A 27 5.91 0.18 24.25
CA LEU A 27 6.09 1.22 23.24
C LEU A 27 7.57 1.48 22.93
N ASP A 28 8.46 1.39 23.95
CA ASP A 28 9.90 1.51 23.75
C ASP A 28 10.45 0.40 22.86
N GLN A 29 10.04 -0.84 23.07
CA GLN A 29 10.47 -1.99 22.26
C GLN A 29 9.95 -1.87 20.83
N ILE A 30 8.68 -1.48 20.65
CA ILE A 30 8.07 -1.25 19.34
C ILE A 30 8.82 -0.16 18.58
N ALA A 31 9.00 1.01 19.19
CA ALA A 31 9.68 2.14 18.56
C ALA A 31 11.16 1.86 18.28
N ALA A 32 11.85 1.16 19.20
CA ALA A 32 13.26 0.79 19.00
C ALA A 32 13.43 -0.16 17.81
N LEU A 33 12.60 -1.20 17.70
CA LEU A 33 12.65 -2.12 16.57
C LEU A 33 12.26 -1.42 15.26
N ALA A 34 11.19 -0.62 15.25
CA ALA A 34 10.77 0.16 14.09
C ALA A 34 11.89 1.10 13.59
N ALA A 35 12.53 1.84 14.51
CA ALA A 35 13.67 2.71 14.17
C ALA A 35 14.86 1.91 13.65
N GLN A 36 15.21 0.78 14.28
CA GLN A 36 16.28 -0.11 13.82
C GLN A 36 16.03 -0.62 12.39
N ARG A 37 14.77 -0.87 12.04
CA ARG A 37 14.37 -1.32 10.70
C ARG A 37 14.14 -0.17 9.71
N GLY A 38 14.40 1.07 10.12
CA GLY A 38 14.27 2.26 9.29
C GLY A 38 12.82 2.63 8.93
N LEU A 39 11.87 2.29 9.81
CA LEU A 39 10.50 2.73 9.67
C LEU A 39 10.32 4.16 10.17
N ASP A 40 9.44 4.89 9.53
CA ASP A 40 9.06 6.26 9.89
C ASP A 40 7.85 6.28 10.84
N PHE A 41 6.94 5.30 10.72
CA PHE A 41 5.74 5.20 11.55
C PHE A 41 5.30 3.76 11.83
N VAL A 42 4.50 3.59 12.89
CA VAL A 42 3.82 2.35 13.27
C VAL A 42 2.40 2.69 13.71
N ASN A 43 1.41 1.95 13.23
CA ASN A 43 0.06 2.00 13.77
C ASN A 43 -0.06 1.03 14.96
N LEU A 44 -0.45 1.54 16.13
CA LEU A 44 -0.78 0.72 17.29
C LEU A 44 -2.22 0.24 17.16
N SER A 45 -2.40 -1.05 16.93
CA SER A 45 -3.68 -1.67 16.60
C SER A 45 -4.12 -2.68 17.65
N ASP A 46 -4.05 -2.31 18.94
CA ASP A 46 -4.43 -3.19 20.04
C ASP A 46 -5.90 -3.64 19.93
N HIS A 47 -6.18 -4.91 20.27
CA HIS A 47 -7.49 -5.53 20.10
C HIS A 47 -8.58 -4.84 20.90
N ASN A 48 -9.55 -4.25 20.20
CA ASN A 48 -10.78 -3.68 20.79
C ASN A 48 -10.55 -2.72 21.95
N THR A 49 -9.44 -1.98 21.93
CA THR A 49 -9.09 -0.99 22.98
C THR A 49 -8.39 0.23 22.39
N VAL A 50 -8.44 1.33 23.10
CA VAL A 50 -7.68 2.56 22.85
C VAL A 50 -6.88 3.00 24.09
N SER A 51 -6.68 2.08 25.06
CA SER A 51 -5.96 2.37 26.31
C SER A 51 -4.52 2.80 26.06
N GLN A 52 -3.89 2.31 24.98
CA GLN A 52 -2.56 2.71 24.53
C GLN A 52 -2.43 4.19 24.13
N HIS A 53 -3.52 4.88 23.76
CA HIS A 53 -3.46 6.27 23.29
C HIS A 53 -2.89 7.23 24.33
N ALA A 54 -3.28 7.06 25.61
CA ALA A 54 -2.75 7.88 26.70
C ALA A 54 -1.24 7.67 26.90
N LEU A 55 -0.79 6.40 26.81
CA LEU A 55 0.63 6.04 26.90
C LEU A 55 1.42 6.58 25.71
N GLN A 56 0.85 6.49 24.50
CA GLN A 56 1.41 6.96 23.25
C GLN A 56 1.62 8.49 23.26
N ALA A 57 0.66 9.26 23.75
CA ALA A 57 0.79 10.70 23.87
C ALA A 57 1.95 11.11 24.77
N ALA A 58 2.10 10.46 25.92
CA ALA A 58 3.22 10.64 26.84
C ALA A 58 4.56 10.24 26.21
N PHE A 59 4.59 9.10 25.50
CA PHE A 59 5.76 8.59 24.80
C PHE A 59 6.25 9.55 23.72
N LEU A 60 5.37 10.02 22.82
CA LEU A 60 5.71 10.93 21.73
C LEU A 60 6.16 12.33 22.19
N ALA A 61 5.87 12.71 23.42
CA ALA A 61 6.38 13.96 23.99
C ALA A 61 7.91 13.96 24.13
N SER A 62 8.52 12.78 24.34
CA SER A 62 9.97 12.60 24.55
C SER A 62 10.68 11.80 23.46
N HIS A 63 9.95 11.07 22.61
CA HIS A 63 10.49 10.22 21.56
C HIS A 63 10.01 10.66 20.18
N ARG A 64 10.96 10.96 19.28
CA ARG A 64 10.66 11.49 17.94
C ARG A 64 11.30 10.71 16.80
N SER A 65 11.80 9.50 17.07
CA SER A 65 12.44 8.66 16.05
C SER A 65 11.43 7.98 15.13
N VAL A 66 10.23 7.66 15.64
CA VAL A 66 9.16 6.97 14.92
C VAL A 66 7.83 7.58 15.33
N LEU A 67 6.95 7.81 14.37
CA LEU A 67 5.58 8.24 14.64
C LEU A 67 4.74 7.02 15.02
N LEU A 68 4.12 7.04 16.19
CA LEU A 68 3.11 6.06 16.56
C LEU A 68 1.74 6.64 16.19
N LEU A 69 0.97 5.94 15.34
CA LEU A 69 -0.39 6.31 14.96
C LEU A 69 -1.37 5.75 16.00
N ARG A 70 -2.44 6.50 16.25
CA ARG A 70 -3.54 6.06 17.10
C ARG A 70 -4.46 5.14 16.33
N GLY A 71 -4.57 3.90 16.76
CA GLY A 71 -5.43 2.93 16.12
C GLY A 71 -6.00 1.92 17.10
N ALA A 72 -6.82 1.03 16.59
CA ALA A 72 -7.28 -0.16 17.25
C ALA A 72 -7.63 -1.22 16.21
N GLU A 73 -7.34 -2.47 16.47
CA GLU A 73 -7.91 -3.54 15.68
C GLU A 73 -9.30 -3.87 16.20
N ILE A 74 -10.29 -3.61 15.36
CA ILE A 74 -11.68 -4.00 15.59
C ILE A 74 -11.79 -5.50 15.30
N THR A 75 -11.67 -6.29 16.36
CA THR A 75 -11.62 -7.76 16.31
C THR A 75 -13.01 -8.31 16.56
N THR A 76 -13.56 -9.04 15.59
CA THR A 76 -14.88 -9.66 15.66
C THR A 76 -14.80 -11.14 15.30
N TYR A 77 -15.87 -11.91 15.54
CA TYR A 77 -15.95 -13.33 15.14
C TYR A 77 -16.06 -13.56 13.62
N ALA A 78 -16.22 -12.50 12.82
CA ALA A 78 -16.46 -12.60 11.38
C ALA A 78 -15.53 -11.72 10.55
N GLY A 79 -14.46 -11.23 11.12
CA GLY A 79 -13.47 -10.40 10.47
C GLY A 79 -12.78 -9.45 11.41
N HIS A 80 -11.54 -9.08 11.11
CA HIS A 80 -10.77 -8.10 11.82
C HIS A 80 -10.44 -6.92 10.92
N GLY A 81 -10.26 -5.74 11.50
CA GLY A 81 -9.81 -4.58 10.72
C GLY A 81 -9.29 -3.46 11.60
N ASN A 82 -8.27 -2.79 11.10
CA ASN A 82 -7.64 -1.66 11.78
C ASN A 82 -8.39 -0.36 11.51
N ALA A 83 -8.86 0.27 12.56
CA ALA A 83 -9.23 1.67 12.54
C ALA A 83 -7.97 2.51 12.84
N VAL A 84 -7.59 3.42 11.95
CA VAL A 84 -6.35 4.22 12.04
C VAL A 84 -6.69 5.70 12.14
N GLY A 85 -6.12 6.39 13.11
CA GLY A 85 -6.41 7.79 13.40
C GLY A 85 -7.61 7.96 14.33
N LEU A 86 -7.89 6.98 15.20
CA LEU A 86 -8.97 7.04 16.19
C LEU A 86 -8.66 8.05 17.31
N ASP A 87 -9.68 8.78 17.73
CA ASP A 87 -9.66 9.55 18.96
C ASP A 87 -10.19 8.74 20.15
N ASP A 88 -11.31 8.04 19.95
CA ASP A 88 -12.06 7.33 20.97
C ASP A 88 -12.38 5.88 20.58
N TYR A 89 -12.74 5.10 21.59
CA TYR A 89 -13.18 3.71 21.43
C TYR A 89 -14.38 3.58 20.49
N VAL A 90 -14.34 2.54 19.66
CA VAL A 90 -15.46 2.11 18.79
C VAL A 90 -16.04 0.80 19.31
N ASP A 91 -17.36 0.73 19.50
CA ASP A 91 -18.03 -0.49 19.91
C ASP A 91 -17.97 -1.55 18.82
N HIS A 92 -17.20 -2.60 19.05
CA HIS A 92 -16.92 -3.71 18.13
C HIS A 92 -17.96 -4.85 18.20
N ARG A 93 -18.90 -4.81 19.13
CA ARG A 93 -19.80 -5.93 19.45
C ARG A 93 -20.91 -6.10 18.41
N ILE A 94 -20.54 -6.50 17.18
CA ILE A 94 -21.46 -6.75 16.09
C ILE A 94 -22.47 -7.82 16.47
N GLY A 95 -23.76 -7.56 16.18
CA GLY A 95 -24.91 -8.39 16.58
C GLY A 95 -25.52 -8.01 17.93
N TYR A 96 -24.78 -7.37 18.83
CA TYR A 96 -25.32 -6.87 20.09
C TYR A 96 -26.11 -5.57 19.87
N ALA A 97 -27.35 -5.52 20.39
CA ALA A 97 -28.24 -4.35 20.29
C ALA A 97 -28.44 -3.83 18.84
N GLY A 98 -28.38 -4.72 17.84
CA GLY A 98 -28.52 -4.36 16.44
C GLY A 98 -27.27 -3.72 15.79
N ARG A 99 -26.11 -3.77 16.46
CA ARG A 99 -24.84 -3.29 15.94
C ARG A 99 -24.45 -4.05 14.67
N THR A 100 -24.10 -3.34 13.60
CA THR A 100 -23.67 -3.90 12.31
C THR A 100 -22.24 -3.48 11.99
N ILE A 101 -21.61 -4.15 11.03
CA ILE A 101 -20.29 -3.70 10.51
C ILE A 101 -20.40 -2.31 9.89
N GLY A 102 -21.49 -2.00 9.21
CA GLY A 102 -21.76 -0.65 8.67
C GLY A 102 -21.74 0.41 9.76
N GLY A 103 -22.38 0.15 10.91
CA GLY A 103 -22.35 1.06 12.06
C GLY A 103 -20.96 1.23 12.70
N VAL A 104 -20.11 0.17 12.69
CA VAL A 104 -18.71 0.27 13.12
C VAL A 104 -17.94 1.21 12.19
N LEU A 105 -18.08 1.03 10.87
CA LEU A 105 -17.39 1.86 9.89
C LEU A 105 -17.87 3.32 9.95
N ASP A 106 -19.16 3.56 10.24
CA ASP A 106 -19.70 4.90 10.45
C ASP A 106 -19.07 5.62 11.65
N ASP A 107 -18.90 4.92 12.78
CA ASP A 107 -18.28 5.48 13.96
C ASP A 107 -16.78 5.76 13.75
N VAL A 108 -16.08 4.91 12.99
CA VAL A 108 -14.68 5.17 12.58
C VAL A 108 -14.60 6.42 11.70
N ALA A 109 -15.45 6.50 10.69
CA ALA A 109 -15.49 7.64 9.77
C ALA A 109 -15.88 8.97 10.47
N ALA A 110 -16.78 8.91 11.44
CA ALA A 110 -17.21 10.08 12.23
C ALA A 110 -16.06 10.72 13.03
N GLN A 111 -15.03 9.95 13.35
CA GLN A 111 -13.80 10.43 14.01
C GLN A 111 -12.74 10.95 13.01
N GLY A 112 -13.02 10.92 11.69
CA GLY A 112 -12.04 11.23 10.65
C GLY A 112 -10.99 10.15 10.44
N ALA A 113 -11.14 8.99 11.10
CA ALA A 113 -10.30 7.82 10.96
C ALA A 113 -10.61 7.04 9.68
N ILE A 114 -9.73 6.11 9.31
CA ILE A 114 -9.93 5.17 8.20
C ILE A 114 -10.04 3.74 8.73
N PHE A 115 -10.71 2.89 7.94
CA PHE A 115 -10.81 1.46 8.23
C PHE A 115 -10.04 0.64 7.19
N ILE A 116 -9.21 -0.28 7.65
CA ILE A 116 -8.41 -1.20 6.85
C ILE A 116 -8.85 -2.62 7.23
N VAL A 117 -9.24 -3.42 6.25
CA VAL A 117 -9.56 -4.84 6.49
C VAL A 117 -8.26 -5.63 6.63
N ASN A 118 -8.11 -6.34 7.76
CA ASN A 118 -6.93 -7.12 8.09
C ASN A 118 -7.04 -8.54 7.54
N HIS A 119 -5.92 -9.14 7.14
CA HIS A 119 -5.73 -10.55 6.77
C HIS A 119 -7.00 -11.25 6.22
N PRO A 120 -7.70 -10.69 5.21
CA PRO A 120 -9.08 -11.03 4.85
C PRO A 120 -9.30 -12.47 4.40
N THR A 121 -8.25 -13.15 3.97
CA THR A 121 -8.33 -14.54 3.47
C THR A 121 -7.62 -15.53 4.40
N LEU A 122 -7.11 -15.08 5.55
CA LEU A 122 -6.42 -15.94 6.51
C LEU A 122 -7.41 -16.78 7.30
N ASP A 123 -7.33 -18.09 7.15
CA ASP A 123 -8.15 -19.05 7.88
C ASP A 123 -7.26 -19.99 8.68
N LEU A 124 -7.17 -19.79 9.98
CA LEU A 124 -6.38 -20.58 10.92
C LEU A 124 -7.28 -21.41 11.84
N GLY A 125 -8.56 -21.52 11.53
CA GLY A 125 -9.54 -22.23 12.37
C GLY A 125 -9.58 -21.66 13.78
N ASN A 126 -9.48 -22.53 14.77
CA ASN A 126 -9.53 -22.13 16.20
C ASN A 126 -8.26 -21.40 16.69
N SER A 127 -7.19 -21.36 15.91
CA SER A 127 -5.96 -20.63 16.27
C SER A 127 -6.07 -19.12 16.08
N CYS A 128 -7.02 -18.69 15.25
CA CYS A 128 -7.39 -17.29 15.12
C CYS A 128 -8.89 -17.19 14.81
N ILE A 129 -9.68 -16.92 15.82
CA ILE A 129 -11.14 -16.86 15.69
C ILE A 129 -11.50 -15.56 14.99
N GLY A 130 -12.15 -15.67 13.80
CA GLY A 130 -12.62 -14.53 13.03
C GLY A 130 -11.53 -13.85 12.18
N CYS A 131 -10.35 -14.42 12.01
CA CYS A 131 -9.30 -13.83 11.15
C CYS A 131 -9.81 -13.55 9.74
N ARG A 132 -10.48 -14.54 9.13
CA ARG A 132 -11.02 -14.40 7.79
C ARG A 132 -12.19 -13.41 7.77
N TRP A 133 -12.19 -12.49 6.79
CA TRP A 133 -13.29 -11.54 6.60
C TRP A 133 -14.55 -12.22 6.05
N MET A 134 -15.62 -12.24 6.84
CA MET A 134 -16.90 -12.90 6.53
C MET A 134 -18.12 -11.98 6.67
N HIS A 135 -17.93 -10.68 6.91
CA HIS A 135 -19.03 -9.71 6.94
C HIS A 135 -19.58 -9.47 5.52
N GLY A 136 -20.63 -10.20 5.13
CA GLY A 136 -21.21 -10.14 3.78
C GLY A 136 -21.89 -8.81 3.46
N ASP A 137 -22.26 -8.04 4.47
CA ASP A 137 -22.94 -6.74 4.41
C ASP A 137 -21.96 -5.55 4.53
N THR A 138 -20.67 -5.76 4.32
CA THR A 138 -19.64 -4.71 4.39
C THR A 138 -19.92 -3.60 3.39
N PRO A 139 -20.07 -2.34 3.84
CA PRO A 139 -20.11 -1.18 2.94
C PRO A 139 -18.68 -0.84 2.47
N TRP A 140 -18.26 -1.48 1.39
CA TRP A 140 -16.87 -1.41 0.88
C TRP A 140 -16.44 -0.01 0.43
N ASP A 141 -17.37 0.88 0.17
CA ASP A 141 -17.12 2.31 -0.08
C ASP A 141 -16.57 3.06 1.13
N LYS A 142 -16.71 2.50 2.34
CA LYS A 142 -16.17 3.03 3.61
C LYS A 142 -14.84 2.40 4.01
N VAL A 143 -14.37 1.39 3.27
CA VAL A 143 -13.09 0.71 3.51
C VAL A 143 -11.98 1.42 2.72
N ALA A 144 -11.02 1.99 3.42
CA ALA A 144 -9.92 2.74 2.79
C ALA A 144 -8.76 1.84 2.33
N GLY A 145 -8.52 0.72 3.01
CA GLY A 145 -7.43 -0.18 2.71
C GLY A 145 -7.75 -1.64 3.02
N MET A 146 -6.95 -2.54 2.46
CA MET A 146 -7.02 -3.97 2.75
C MET A 146 -5.63 -4.57 2.79
N GLU A 147 -5.36 -5.41 3.75
CA GLU A 147 -4.11 -6.18 3.79
C GLU A 147 -4.06 -7.20 2.66
N ILE A 148 -3.10 -6.99 1.76
CA ILE A 148 -2.76 -7.95 0.71
C ILE A 148 -1.66 -8.91 1.16
N ILE A 149 -1.07 -8.62 2.31
CA ILE A 149 -0.09 -9.43 3.05
C ILE A 149 -0.18 -9.10 4.52
N THR A 150 -0.14 -10.12 5.37
CA THR A 150 0.04 -9.98 6.82
C THR A 150 1.18 -10.88 7.27
N GLY A 151 2.03 -10.37 8.14
CA GLY A 151 3.14 -11.11 8.68
C GLY A 151 3.93 -11.87 7.62
N ASN A 152 4.38 -13.07 7.98
CA ASN A 152 5.19 -13.93 7.11
C ASN A 152 4.36 -14.92 6.24
N TRP A 153 3.06 -14.66 6.09
CA TRP A 153 2.12 -15.49 5.32
C TRP A 153 2.19 -15.24 3.81
N LEU A 154 3.41 -15.28 3.22
CA LEU A 154 3.63 -14.91 1.83
C LEU A 154 2.94 -15.87 0.85
N PHE A 155 3.56 -17.03 0.62
CA PHE A 155 3.19 -17.97 -0.41
C PHE A 155 3.09 -19.41 0.11
N GLY A 156 3.06 -19.61 1.44
CA GLY A 156 2.98 -20.90 2.11
C GLY A 156 1.71 -21.69 1.76
N VAL A 157 1.48 -22.79 2.49
CA VAL A 157 0.31 -23.65 2.30
C VAL A 157 -0.96 -22.79 2.43
N GLY A 158 -1.71 -22.66 1.31
CA GLY A 158 -2.91 -21.82 1.23
C GLY A 158 -2.71 -20.48 0.52
N GLY A 159 -1.47 -20.04 0.27
CA GLY A 159 -1.16 -18.90 -0.63
C GLY A 159 -1.88 -17.60 -0.26
N PHE A 160 -1.65 -17.04 0.94
CA PHE A 160 -2.36 -15.84 1.40
C PHE A 160 -2.32 -14.69 0.38
N VAL A 161 -1.13 -14.31 -0.09
CA VAL A 161 -0.98 -13.15 -1.01
C VAL A 161 -1.79 -13.31 -2.29
N PRO A 162 -1.72 -14.42 -3.02
CA PRO A 162 -2.54 -14.60 -4.22
C PRO A 162 -4.06 -14.50 -3.95
N GLN A 163 -4.53 -15.03 -2.83
CA GLN A 163 -5.95 -14.99 -2.48
C GLN A 163 -6.39 -13.57 -2.06
N ALA A 164 -5.59 -12.90 -1.26
CA ALA A 164 -5.87 -11.52 -0.83
C ALA A 164 -5.83 -10.54 -2.02
N VAL A 165 -4.86 -10.68 -2.93
CA VAL A 165 -4.79 -9.87 -4.16
C VAL A 165 -5.97 -10.15 -5.07
N ALA A 166 -6.41 -11.42 -5.22
CA ALA A 166 -7.58 -11.75 -6.01
C ALA A 166 -8.87 -11.16 -5.41
N MET A 167 -9.02 -11.20 -4.09
CA MET A 167 -10.15 -10.55 -3.40
C MET A 167 -10.11 -9.03 -3.61
N TRP A 168 -8.94 -8.41 -3.46
CA TRP A 168 -8.73 -6.98 -3.68
C TRP A 168 -9.07 -6.57 -5.12
N ASP A 169 -8.53 -7.27 -6.13
CA ASP A 169 -8.86 -7.03 -7.55
C ASP A 169 -10.36 -7.16 -7.80
N GLY A 170 -11.02 -8.17 -7.22
CA GLY A 170 -12.47 -8.35 -7.35
C GLY A 170 -13.30 -7.24 -6.70
N LEU A 171 -12.82 -6.59 -5.65
CA LEU A 171 -13.46 -5.41 -5.06
C LEU A 171 -13.29 -4.19 -5.97
N LEU A 172 -12.09 -4.00 -6.52
CA LEU A 172 -11.80 -2.91 -7.45
C LEU A 172 -12.56 -3.06 -8.79
N ASP A 173 -12.80 -4.29 -9.27
CA ASP A 173 -13.65 -4.56 -10.44
C ASP A 173 -15.10 -4.13 -10.23
N ARG A 174 -15.55 -4.11 -8.98
CA ARG A 174 -16.88 -3.59 -8.60
C ARG A 174 -16.90 -2.07 -8.43
N GLY A 175 -15.79 -1.37 -8.69
CA GLY A 175 -15.67 0.08 -8.65
C GLY A 175 -15.28 0.65 -7.28
N TYR A 176 -14.97 -0.18 -6.29
CA TYR A 176 -14.47 0.32 -4.99
C TYR A 176 -13.02 0.81 -5.12
N ARG A 177 -12.64 1.75 -4.26
CA ARG A 177 -11.31 2.36 -4.20
C ARG A 177 -10.65 1.99 -2.88
N ILE A 178 -9.87 0.93 -2.86
CA ILE A 178 -9.26 0.35 -1.68
C ILE A 178 -7.74 0.31 -1.87
N ALA A 179 -6.99 0.89 -0.94
CA ALA A 179 -5.53 0.90 -0.97
C ALA A 179 -4.94 -0.48 -0.62
N ALA A 180 -3.84 -0.85 -1.25
CA ALA A 180 -3.05 -2.01 -0.84
C ALA A 180 -2.28 -1.69 0.45
N ILE A 181 -2.43 -2.52 1.46
CA ILE A 181 -1.77 -2.41 2.77
C ILE A 181 -1.06 -3.72 3.09
N GLY A 182 0.00 -3.64 3.88
CA GLY A 182 0.64 -4.75 4.56
C GLY A 182 0.88 -4.40 6.01
N GLY A 183 0.75 -5.38 6.89
CA GLY A 183 0.99 -5.25 8.32
C GLY A 183 1.65 -6.49 8.89
N SER A 184 2.48 -6.34 9.93
CA SER A 184 3.22 -7.46 10.50
C SER A 184 2.38 -8.34 11.41
N ASP A 185 1.39 -7.78 12.05
CA ASP A 185 0.63 -8.42 13.13
C ASP A 185 1.54 -8.90 14.28
N ASP A 186 2.58 -8.08 14.54
CA ASP A 186 3.60 -8.41 15.55
C ASP A 186 3.10 -8.11 16.96
N HIS A 187 3.11 -9.12 17.80
CA HIS A 187 2.66 -9.07 19.21
C HIS A 187 3.82 -8.98 20.21
N ARG A 188 5.08 -9.03 19.76
CA ARG A 188 6.23 -9.20 20.66
C ARG A 188 7.47 -8.40 20.29
N ALA A 189 7.33 -7.38 19.48
CA ALA A 189 8.44 -6.56 18.95
C ALA A 189 9.57 -7.43 18.38
N GLY A 190 9.22 -8.34 17.47
CA GLY A 190 10.16 -9.21 16.76
C GLY A 190 10.69 -10.40 17.59
N MET A 191 10.24 -10.59 18.82
CA MET A 191 10.68 -11.72 19.67
C MET A 191 9.90 -13.02 19.42
N SER A 192 8.92 -13.02 18.54
CA SER A 192 8.23 -14.23 18.11
C SER A 192 9.16 -15.15 17.34
N THR A 193 8.99 -16.46 17.52
CA THR A 193 9.77 -17.50 16.83
C THR A 193 8.84 -18.44 16.07
N GLY A 194 9.35 -19.06 15.01
CA GLY A 194 8.59 -20.02 14.20
C GLY A 194 8.35 -19.55 12.77
N PRO A 195 7.75 -20.39 11.95
CA PRO A 195 7.61 -20.12 10.50
C PRO A 195 6.63 -18.98 10.17
N THR A 196 5.74 -18.64 11.11
CA THR A 196 4.76 -17.57 10.97
C THR A 196 5.17 -16.32 11.72
N ALA A 197 6.32 -16.35 12.41
CA ALA A 197 6.82 -15.19 13.13
C ALA A 197 7.13 -14.05 12.17
N SER A 198 6.67 -12.87 12.50
CA SER A 198 6.88 -11.64 11.77
C SER A 198 7.44 -10.59 12.71
N ALA A 199 8.31 -9.75 12.21
CA ALA A 199 8.78 -8.60 12.94
C ALA A 199 8.15 -7.33 12.39
N ILE A 200 7.98 -6.32 13.22
CA ILE A 200 7.53 -4.99 12.82
C ILE A 200 8.23 -4.55 11.52
N GLY A 201 7.45 -4.17 10.53
CA GLY A 201 7.92 -3.81 9.20
C GLY A 201 8.15 -4.99 8.24
N SER A 202 7.72 -6.20 8.58
CA SER A 202 7.70 -7.34 7.66
C SER A 202 6.28 -7.89 7.58
N PRO A 203 5.48 -7.41 6.59
CA PRO A 203 5.77 -6.50 5.47
C PRO A 203 5.90 -5.02 5.87
N THR A 204 6.37 -4.19 4.92
CA THR A 204 6.40 -2.74 5.05
C THR A 204 5.42 -2.10 4.08
N THR A 205 4.54 -1.24 4.57
CA THR A 205 3.74 -0.36 3.71
C THR A 205 4.43 0.99 3.59
N ARG A 206 4.61 1.46 2.34
CA ARG A 206 5.05 2.83 2.06
C ARG A 206 3.85 3.69 1.73
N VAL A 207 3.83 4.91 2.25
CA VAL A 207 2.80 5.91 1.95
C VAL A 207 3.44 7.19 1.41
N LEU A 208 2.89 7.74 0.34
CA LEU A 208 3.31 9.03 -0.19
C LEU A 208 2.50 10.12 0.50
N ALA A 209 3.06 10.72 1.54
CA ALA A 209 2.40 11.74 2.34
C ALA A 209 3.12 13.09 2.28
N ASP A 210 2.38 14.18 2.46
CA ASP A 210 2.90 15.54 2.37
C ASP A 210 3.84 15.90 3.54
N ASN A 211 3.73 15.17 4.63
CA ASN A 211 4.58 15.26 5.81
C ASN A 211 4.39 14.02 6.67
N LEU A 212 5.25 13.82 7.70
CA LEU A 212 5.10 12.74 8.66
C LEU A 212 4.23 13.19 9.83
N SER A 213 2.94 13.07 9.65
CA SER A 213 1.92 13.20 10.68
C SER A 213 0.83 12.16 10.49
N GLU A 214 0.10 11.84 11.55
CA GLU A 214 -1.02 10.88 11.49
C GLU A 214 -2.04 11.29 10.43
N ALA A 215 -2.46 12.55 10.42
CA ALA A 215 -3.43 13.05 9.45
C ALA A 215 -2.95 12.91 8.00
N ALA A 216 -1.66 13.17 7.73
CA ALA A 216 -1.10 13.03 6.39
C ALA A 216 -0.96 11.57 5.95
N VAL A 217 -0.63 10.66 6.87
CA VAL A 217 -0.60 9.21 6.61
C VAL A 217 -2.01 8.68 6.33
N VAL A 218 -2.99 9.03 7.15
CA VAL A 218 -4.41 8.67 6.95
C VAL A 218 -4.91 9.16 5.60
N GLU A 219 -4.63 10.42 5.24
CA GLU A 219 -5.05 10.98 3.95
C GLU A 219 -4.35 10.31 2.77
N ALA A 220 -3.07 9.95 2.90
CA ALA A 220 -2.35 9.22 1.85
C ALA A 220 -2.96 7.84 1.59
N VAL A 221 -3.36 7.11 2.63
CA VAL A 221 -4.09 5.84 2.48
C VAL A 221 -5.45 6.06 1.83
N ARG A 222 -6.22 7.06 2.28
CA ARG A 222 -7.53 7.40 1.71
C ARG A 222 -7.45 7.69 0.21
N ARG A 223 -6.36 8.29 -0.24
CA ARG A 223 -6.08 8.55 -1.66
C ARG A 223 -5.50 7.35 -2.40
N GLY A 224 -5.26 6.23 -1.76
CA GLY A 224 -4.61 5.07 -2.39
C GLY A 224 -3.14 5.31 -2.74
N ARG A 225 -2.45 6.23 -2.05
CA ARG A 225 -1.02 6.55 -2.26
C ARG A 225 -0.14 5.61 -1.46
N THR A 226 -0.26 4.32 -1.74
CA THR A 226 0.44 3.27 -1.01
C THR A 226 1.14 2.28 -1.94
N MET A 227 2.17 1.64 -1.42
CA MET A 227 2.77 0.44 -1.98
C MET A 227 3.26 -0.46 -0.86
N VAL A 228 3.27 -1.76 -1.10
CA VAL A 228 3.65 -2.77 -0.11
C VAL A 228 4.94 -3.45 -0.54
N GLN A 229 5.95 -3.42 0.31
CA GLN A 229 7.16 -4.23 0.26
C GLN A 229 6.87 -5.50 1.07
N LEU A 230 6.71 -6.64 0.38
CA LEU A 230 6.07 -7.83 0.97
C LEU A 230 6.95 -8.53 2.01
N ARG A 231 8.27 -8.42 1.91
CA ARG A 231 9.20 -9.08 2.83
C ARG A 231 9.77 -8.13 3.88
N GLY A 232 9.66 -6.82 3.63
CA GLY A 232 10.10 -5.80 4.56
C GLY A 232 10.83 -4.63 3.90
N PRO A 233 11.45 -3.76 4.70
CA PRO A 233 12.00 -2.49 4.23
C PRO A 233 13.21 -2.63 3.28
N ASP A 234 13.82 -3.82 3.21
CA ASP A 234 14.96 -4.13 2.33
C ASP A 234 14.53 -4.56 0.91
N ASP A 235 13.24 -4.74 0.66
CA ASP A 235 12.71 -4.95 -0.68
C ASP A 235 12.97 -3.72 -1.57
N PRO A 236 13.04 -3.89 -2.90
CA PRO A 236 13.34 -2.80 -3.83
C PRO A 236 12.49 -1.56 -3.60
N VAL A 237 13.13 -0.40 -3.75
CA VAL A 237 12.44 0.89 -3.75
C VAL A 237 11.92 1.16 -5.14
N LEU A 238 10.62 1.41 -5.25
CA LEU A 238 9.93 1.68 -6.50
C LEU A 238 9.38 3.11 -6.49
N ASP A 239 9.63 3.85 -7.56
CA ASP A 239 8.97 5.12 -7.85
C ASP A 239 8.32 5.05 -9.23
N VAL A 240 7.04 5.40 -9.32
CA VAL A 240 6.25 5.28 -10.55
C VAL A 240 5.43 6.55 -10.76
N THR A 241 5.48 7.10 -11.97
CA THR A 241 4.59 8.17 -12.40
C THR A 241 3.92 7.81 -13.73
N LEU A 242 2.66 8.20 -13.87
CA LEU A 242 1.95 8.14 -15.15
C LEU A 242 2.04 9.51 -15.83
N ARG A 243 2.47 9.53 -17.08
CA ARG A 243 2.58 10.75 -17.89
C ARG A 243 1.45 10.84 -18.90
N ASN A 244 0.80 11.99 -18.95
CA ASN A 244 -0.15 12.31 -19.99
C ASN A 244 0.55 12.86 -21.26
N ALA A 245 -0.20 13.02 -22.36
CA ALA A 245 0.33 13.50 -23.64
C ALA A 245 0.90 14.94 -23.56
N ALA A 246 0.39 15.76 -22.63
CA ALA A 246 0.86 17.13 -22.39
C ALA A 246 2.12 17.20 -21.50
N GLY A 247 2.63 16.05 -21.03
CA GLY A 247 3.80 15.96 -20.15
C GLY A 247 3.51 16.17 -18.66
N GLY A 248 2.24 16.26 -18.26
CA GLY A 248 1.84 16.24 -16.85
C GLY A 248 2.12 14.88 -16.24
N GLU A 249 2.52 14.87 -14.96
CA GLU A 249 2.80 13.65 -14.19
C GLU A 249 1.70 13.46 -13.15
N SER A 250 1.21 12.21 -13.05
CA SER A 250 0.26 11.75 -12.03
C SER A 250 0.90 10.67 -11.18
N GLU A 251 0.46 10.57 -9.94
CA GLU A 251 1.00 9.66 -8.93
C GLU A 251 0.03 8.49 -8.66
N ILE A 252 0.51 7.46 -7.99
CA ILE A 252 -0.33 6.38 -7.48
C ILE A 252 -1.47 6.98 -6.66
N GLY A 253 -2.70 6.49 -6.89
CA GLY A 253 -3.92 6.99 -6.27
C GLY A 253 -4.66 8.07 -7.07
N ASP A 254 -4.02 8.68 -8.07
CA ASP A 254 -4.65 9.73 -8.87
C ASP A 254 -5.68 9.18 -9.87
N ASP A 255 -6.71 10.00 -10.12
CA ASP A 255 -7.61 9.89 -11.28
C ASP A 255 -7.05 10.70 -12.44
N VAL A 256 -6.89 10.05 -13.58
CA VAL A 256 -6.27 10.66 -14.75
C VAL A 256 -7.18 10.52 -15.95
N SER A 257 -7.63 11.66 -16.51
CA SER A 257 -8.53 11.71 -17.65
C SER A 257 -7.81 11.93 -18.97
N ASP A 258 -8.52 11.68 -20.07
CA ASP A 258 -8.10 11.97 -21.44
C ASP A 258 -6.82 11.23 -21.87
N ILE A 259 -6.63 10.03 -21.37
CA ILE A 259 -5.48 9.19 -21.72
C ILE A 259 -5.81 8.32 -22.93
N SER A 260 -5.19 8.62 -24.06
CA SER A 260 -5.21 7.74 -25.25
C SER A 260 -4.00 6.80 -25.31
N ARG A 261 -2.94 7.11 -24.56
CA ARG A 261 -1.74 6.28 -24.37
C ARG A 261 -1.18 6.50 -22.99
N ALA A 262 -1.17 5.45 -22.20
CA ALA A 262 -0.62 5.46 -20.85
C ALA A 262 0.91 5.25 -20.90
N ARG A 263 1.69 6.14 -20.26
CA ARG A 263 3.16 6.09 -20.23
C ARG A 263 3.63 6.11 -18.79
N PHE A 264 4.11 4.97 -18.32
CA PHE A 264 4.59 4.82 -16.94
C PHE A 264 6.10 4.98 -16.90
N ALA A 265 6.58 6.04 -16.26
CA ALA A 265 7.99 6.15 -15.89
C ALA A 265 8.21 5.37 -14.60
N ILE A 266 9.04 4.34 -14.65
CA ILE A 266 9.31 3.41 -13.57
C ILE A 266 10.78 3.54 -13.19
N HIS A 267 11.06 3.79 -11.91
CA HIS A 267 12.41 3.83 -11.34
C HIS A 267 12.49 2.83 -10.18
N VAL A 268 13.50 1.97 -10.20
CA VAL A 268 13.71 0.92 -9.20
C VAL A 268 15.13 0.99 -8.67
N VAL A 269 15.26 0.94 -7.34
CA VAL A 269 16.56 0.82 -6.67
C VAL A 269 16.62 -0.47 -5.87
N GLY A 270 17.71 -1.23 -6.01
CA GLY A 270 17.91 -2.51 -5.30
C GLY A 270 17.16 -3.70 -5.92
N GLY A 271 16.81 -3.65 -7.22
CA GLY A 271 16.02 -4.68 -7.90
C GLY A 271 16.79 -5.50 -8.95
N ASP A 272 18.12 -5.52 -8.93
CA ASP A 272 18.90 -6.22 -9.96
C ASP A 272 18.47 -7.68 -10.15
N GLY A 273 18.29 -8.07 -11.41
CA GLY A 273 17.84 -9.41 -11.80
C GLY A 273 16.35 -9.68 -11.63
N MET A 274 15.58 -8.76 -11.01
CA MET A 274 14.13 -8.85 -10.84
C MET A 274 13.38 -8.36 -12.09
N ILE A 275 12.06 -8.39 -12.04
CA ILE A 275 11.17 -8.04 -13.14
C ILE A 275 10.22 -6.95 -12.67
N ALA A 276 10.14 -5.86 -13.44
CA ALA A 276 9.07 -4.88 -13.31
C ALA A 276 7.93 -5.26 -14.27
N GLN A 277 6.73 -5.40 -13.72
CA GLN A 277 5.54 -5.83 -14.45
C GLN A 277 4.43 -4.79 -14.27
N LEU A 278 3.86 -4.33 -15.39
CA LEU A 278 2.66 -3.51 -15.40
C LEU A 278 1.42 -4.43 -15.37
N VAL A 279 0.45 -4.09 -14.55
CA VAL A 279 -0.81 -4.84 -14.41
C VAL A 279 -1.97 -3.90 -14.72
N ARG A 280 -2.88 -4.30 -15.63
CA ARG A 280 -4.09 -3.57 -16.00
C ARG A 280 -5.32 -4.39 -15.63
N ASN A 281 -6.24 -3.81 -14.85
CA ASN A 281 -7.48 -4.46 -14.41
C ASN A 281 -7.25 -5.86 -13.81
N GLY A 282 -6.19 -6.01 -12.99
CA GLY A 282 -5.82 -7.29 -12.37
C GLY A 282 -5.02 -8.24 -13.27
N ALA A 283 -4.90 -7.98 -14.57
CA ALA A 283 -4.17 -8.83 -15.51
C ALA A 283 -2.79 -8.26 -15.84
N PRO A 284 -1.72 -9.07 -15.76
CA PRO A 284 -0.39 -8.67 -16.21
C PRO A 284 -0.37 -8.28 -17.69
N LEU A 285 0.37 -7.23 -18.02
CA LEU A 285 0.62 -6.80 -19.40
C LEU A 285 2.02 -7.21 -19.86
N ALA A 286 2.09 -7.78 -21.04
CA ALA A 286 3.37 -8.09 -21.71
C ALA A 286 3.89 -6.85 -22.47
N PRO A 287 5.22 -6.70 -22.63
CA PRO A 287 6.24 -7.56 -22.05
C PRO A 287 6.62 -7.16 -20.63
N ASP A 288 7.06 -8.13 -19.84
CA ASP A 288 7.76 -7.89 -18.60
C ASP A 288 9.11 -7.21 -18.84
N VAL A 289 9.51 -6.32 -17.94
CA VAL A 289 10.77 -5.58 -18.05
C VAL A 289 11.79 -6.11 -17.03
N ARG A 290 12.87 -6.70 -17.50
CA ARG A 290 13.97 -7.13 -16.64
C ARG A 290 14.73 -5.92 -16.11
N ILE A 291 14.90 -5.87 -14.79
CA ILE A 291 15.69 -4.85 -14.10
C ILE A 291 17.17 -5.27 -14.20
N VAL A 292 18.02 -4.32 -14.59
CA VAL A 292 19.46 -4.53 -14.75
C VAL A 292 20.22 -3.47 -13.96
N GLY A 293 20.99 -3.90 -12.99
CA GLY A 293 21.72 -3.03 -12.07
C GLY A 293 20.87 -2.55 -10.90
N ASP A 294 21.53 -1.95 -9.91
CA ASP A 294 20.91 -1.51 -8.66
C ASP A 294 20.11 -0.19 -8.79
N ASP A 295 20.32 0.58 -9.83
CA ASP A 295 19.61 1.84 -10.12
C ASP A 295 19.11 1.78 -11.56
N PHE A 296 17.85 1.45 -11.73
CA PHE A 296 17.24 1.16 -13.03
C PHE A 296 16.06 2.08 -13.31
N SER A 297 15.99 2.59 -14.54
CA SER A 297 14.86 3.39 -15.00
C SER A 297 14.39 2.93 -16.37
N THR A 298 13.07 2.89 -16.55
CA THR A 298 12.44 2.54 -17.84
C THR A 298 11.13 3.29 -18.02
N VAL A 299 10.60 3.24 -19.25
CA VAL A 299 9.25 3.68 -19.56
C VAL A 299 8.49 2.50 -20.16
N VAL A 300 7.35 2.19 -19.59
CA VAL A 300 6.40 1.19 -20.11
C VAL A 300 5.18 1.92 -20.63
N GLU A 301 4.74 1.55 -21.84
CA GLU A 301 3.59 2.17 -22.48
C GLU A 301 2.50 1.14 -22.74
N ASP A 302 1.24 1.59 -22.63
CA ASP A 302 0.07 0.79 -22.98
C ASP A 302 -0.96 1.66 -23.71
N ASP A 303 -1.73 1.02 -24.57
CA ASP A 303 -2.93 1.59 -25.21
C ASP A 303 -4.15 1.06 -24.45
N PRO A 304 -4.75 1.88 -23.58
CA PRO A 304 -5.87 1.42 -22.75
C PRO A 304 -7.16 1.18 -23.55
N GLY A 305 -7.26 1.68 -24.78
CA GLY A 305 -8.51 1.76 -25.50
C GLY A 305 -9.39 2.91 -25.00
N ALA A 306 -10.71 2.71 -24.98
CA ALA A 306 -11.66 3.66 -24.39
C ALA A 306 -12.33 3.05 -23.17
N GLY A 307 -12.59 3.87 -22.14
CA GLY A 307 -13.27 3.47 -20.90
C GLY A 307 -12.36 3.56 -19.67
N ASP A 308 -12.89 3.11 -18.55
CA ASP A 308 -12.19 3.17 -17.27
C ASP A 308 -11.28 1.95 -17.10
N VAL A 309 -10.03 2.21 -16.81
CA VAL A 309 -9.03 1.18 -16.51
C VAL A 309 -8.23 1.56 -15.28
N ARG A 310 -7.70 0.57 -14.57
CA ARG A 310 -6.79 0.78 -13.46
C ARG A 310 -5.45 0.09 -13.74
N TYR A 311 -4.36 0.72 -13.30
CA TYR A 311 -3.03 0.19 -13.45
C TYR A 311 -2.31 0.14 -12.12
N ARG A 312 -1.55 -0.93 -11.89
CA ARG A 312 -0.54 -1.01 -10.84
C ARG A 312 0.77 -1.53 -11.40
N VAL A 313 1.86 -1.28 -10.69
CA VAL A 313 3.17 -1.87 -10.97
C VAL A 313 3.51 -2.84 -9.85
N GLN A 314 4.09 -3.97 -10.23
CA GLN A 314 4.66 -4.90 -9.26
C GLN A 314 6.08 -5.28 -9.65
N ILE A 315 6.92 -5.55 -8.65
CA ILE A 315 8.25 -6.11 -8.83
C ILE A 315 8.19 -7.58 -8.46
N LEU A 316 8.66 -8.43 -9.37
CA LEU A 316 8.71 -9.87 -9.18
C LEU A 316 10.15 -10.32 -8.98
N ASN A 317 10.38 -11.27 -8.07
CA ASN A 317 11.65 -11.95 -7.93
C ASN A 317 11.91 -12.91 -9.12
N ALA A 318 13.08 -13.55 -9.15
CA ALA A 318 13.44 -14.51 -10.21
C ALA A 318 12.50 -15.72 -10.29
N GLY A 319 11.77 -16.04 -9.24
CA GLY A 319 10.76 -17.10 -9.18
C GLY A 319 9.37 -16.64 -9.64
N GLY A 320 9.21 -15.40 -10.11
CA GLY A 320 7.93 -14.83 -10.54
C GLY A 320 6.99 -14.45 -9.41
N GLN A 321 7.47 -14.40 -8.16
CA GLN A 321 6.66 -14.02 -7.02
C GLN A 321 6.80 -12.51 -6.78
N PRO A 322 5.71 -11.78 -6.50
CA PRO A 322 5.79 -10.36 -6.18
C PRO A 322 6.55 -10.12 -4.88
N VAL A 323 7.37 -9.06 -4.89
CA VAL A 323 8.09 -8.54 -3.73
C VAL A 323 7.71 -7.10 -3.43
N VAL A 324 7.22 -6.36 -4.44
CA VAL A 324 6.61 -5.04 -4.26
C VAL A 324 5.32 -5.00 -5.07
N ILE A 325 4.24 -4.47 -4.49
CA ILE A 325 2.97 -4.23 -5.15
C ILE A 325 2.52 -2.80 -4.84
N THR A 326 2.20 -2.00 -5.87
CA THR A 326 1.63 -0.66 -5.67
C THR A 326 0.11 -0.71 -5.59
N SER A 327 -0.50 0.31 -4.99
CA SER A 327 -1.89 0.65 -5.29
C SER A 327 -2.01 1.18 -6.74
N HIS A 328 -3.19 1.66 -7.15
CA HIS A 328 -3.52 1.86 -8.55
C HIS A 328 -3.46 3.33 -8.98
N PHE A 329 -3.16 3.53 -10.27
CA PHE A 329 -3.61 4.69 -11.04
C PHE A 329 -4.99 4.36 -11.61
N TYR A 330 -5.91 5.31 -11.59
CA TYR A 330 -7.23 5.20 -12.19
C TYR A 330 -7.28 6.07 -13.43
N VAL A 331 -7.57 5.47 -14.57
CA VAL A 331 -7.43 6.12 -15.88
C VAL A 331 -8.76 6.11 -16.60
N HIS A 332 -9.27 7.30 -16.94
CA HIS A 332 -10.40 7.50 -17.82
C HIS A 332 -9.87 7.64 -19.25
N ALA A 333 -9.81 6.52 -19.95
CA ALA A 333 -9.18 6.44 -21.26
C ALA A 333 -10.13 6.89 -22.38
N VAL A 334 -9.55 7.57 -23.37
CA VAL A 334 -10.24 7.98 -24.59
C VAL A 334 -9.68 7.20 -25.78
N ALA A 335 -10.54 6.89 -26.75
CA ALA A 335 -10.07 6.27 -27.98
C ALA A 335 -8.99 7.13 -28.64
N ARG A 336 -7.95 6.48 -29.12
CA ARG A 336 -6.92 7.16 -29.91
C ARG A 336 -7.57 7.74 -31.17
N PRO A 337 -7.31 9.03 -31.51
CA PRO A 337 -7.75 9.57 -32.78
C PRO A 337 -7.24 8.66 -33.90
N ALA A 338 -8.11 8.27 -34.83
CA ALA A 338 -7.66 7.57 -36.01
C ALA A 338 -6.61 8.46 -36.70
N ASP A 339 -5.39 7.95 -36.90
CA ASP A 339 -4.39 8.64 -37.69
C ASP A 339 -5.03 8.97 -39.04
N GLY A 340 -5.23 10.25 -39.32
CA GLY A 340 -5.81 10.72 -40.58
C GLY A 340 -4.92 10.28 -41.73
N GLY A 341 -5.08 9.05 -42.17
CA GLY A 341 -4.41 8.51 -43.35
C GLY A 341 -4.92 9.18 -44.60
N CYS A 342 -4.18 10.12 -45.14
CA CYS A 342 -4.18 10.33 -46.56
C CYS A 342 -3.65 9.06 -47.23
N GLY A 343 -4.55 8.37 -47.95
CA GLY A 343 -4.29 7.03 -48.48
C GLY A 343 -3.14 6.95 -49.45
N ALA A 344 -2.46 5.85 -49.41
CA ALA A 344 -1.97 5.06 -50.57
C ALA A 344 -1.47 3.71 -50.05
N GLY A 345 -1.95 2.66 -50.64
CA GLY A 345 -1.91 1.28 -50.26
C GLY A 345 -0.56 0.67 -49.89
N GLY A 346 -0.62 -0.40 -49.16
CA GLY A 346 0.49 -1.31 -48.89
C GLY A 346 0.31 -2.08 -47.58
N GLU A 347 -0.28 -3.25 -47.67
CA GLU A 347 -0.24 -4.24 -46.58
C GLU A 347 1.21 -4.56 -46.19
N LEU A 348 1.58 -4.34 -44.95
CA LEU A 348 2.61 -5.10 -44.26
C LEU A 348 2.19 -5.26 -42.80
N ALA A 349 1.76 -6.48 -42.48
CA ALA A 349 1.59 -6.93 -41.12
C ALA A 349 2.98 -6.94 -40.44
N GLY A 350 3.26 -5.95 -39.63
CA GLY A 350 4.46 -5.87 -38.81
C GLY A 350 4.05 -5.65 -37.35
N GLY A 351 4.19 -6.68 -36.53
CA GLY A 351 3.99 -6.57 -35.09
C GLY A 351 4.94 -5.53 -34.52
N ALA A 352 4.39 -4.49 -33.89
CA ALA A 352 5.17 -3.47 -33.20
C ALA A 352 5.74 -4.07 -31.91
N ALA A 353 7.05 -4.35 -31.93
CA ALA A 353 7.78 -4.59 -30.68
C ALA A 353 7.84 -3.31 -29.85
N PRO A 354 7.67 -3.36 -28.55
CA PRO A 354 7.74 -2.17 -27.69
C PRO A 354 9.17 -1.61 -27.69
N LEU A 355 9.26 -0.31 -27.87
CA LEU A 355 10.52 0.41 -27.84
C LEU A 355 10.94 0.62 -26.39
N VAL A 356 11.91 -0.15 -25.93
CA VAL A 356 12.59 0.09 -24.65
C VAL A 356 13.60 1.22 -24.87
N ILE A 357 13.31 2.40 -24.35
CA ILE A 357 14.23 3.55 -24.42
C ILE A 357 14.93 3.66 -23.05
N ALA A 358 16.21 3.36 -23.01
CA ALA A 358 17.06 3.67 -21.86
C ALA A 358 17.25 5.20 -21.80
N LEU A 359 16.74 5.83 -20.75
CA LEU A 359 16.85 7.27 -20.54
C LEU A 359 17.96 7.58 -19.54
N ALA A 360 18.84 8.54 -19.85
CA ALA A 360 19.79 9.10 -18.90
C ALA A 360 19.04 9.79 -17.74
N PRO A 361 19.56 9.77 -16.50
CA PRO A 361 18.79 9.98 -15.28
C PRO A 361 18.30 11.43 -15.13
N TRP A 362 17.02 11.70 -15.40
CA TRP A 362 16.38 13.01 -15.14
C TRP A 362 16.07 13.28 -13.66
N TRP A 363 16.05 12.27 -12.81
CA TRP A 363 15.83 12.37 -11.36
C TRP A 363 16.92 13.19 -10.64
N ARG A 364 18.12 13.34 -11.23
CA ARG A 364 19.16 14.27 -10.72
C ARG A 364 18.64 15.72 -10.61
N ARG A 365 17.62 16.10 -11.35
CA ARG A 365 17.05 17.45 -11.29
C ARG A 365 16.14 17.68 -10.08
N ARG A 366 15.54 16.64 -9.49
CA ARG A 366 14.73 16.79 -8.28
C ARG A 366 15.59 16.98 -7.02
N ARG A 367 16.75 16.31 -6.92
CA ARG A 367 17.71 16.53 -5.81
C ARG A 367 18.40 17.91 -5.86
N ALA A 368 18.59 18.48 -7.04
CA ALA A 368 19.23 19.79 -7.18
C ALA A 368 18.32 20.97 -6.76
N ARG A 369 16.99 20.78 -6.66
CA ARG A 369 16.08 21.80 -6.13
C ARG A 369 15.96 21.78 -4.61
N ALA A 370 16.16 20.62 -3.96
CA ALA A 370 16.16 20.50 -2.50
C ALA A 370 17.49 21.00 -1.88
N GLY A 371 18.62 20.92 -2.60
CA GLY A 371 19.94 21.29 -2.09
C GLY A 371 20.33 22.78 -2.24
N ARG A 372 19.49 23.66 -2.80
CA ARG A 372 19.79 25.10 -2.93
C ARG A 372 19.16 25.99 -1.85
N ALA A 373 18.41 25.42 -0.90
CA ALA A 373 17.83 26.18 0.22
C ALA A 373 18.71 26.22 1.47
N GLU A 374 19.85 25.55 1.50
CA GLU A 374 20.74 25.49 2.69
C GLU A 374 22.03 26.30 2.58
N GLN A 375 22.18 27.20 1.59
CA GLN A 375 23.35 28.07 1.52
C GLN A 375 22.95 29.55 1.37
N SER A 376 22.18 30.06 2.31
CA SER A 376 22.13 31.49 2.63
C SER A 376 21.46 31.68 3.97
N HIS A 377 22.23 31.55 5.03
CA HIS A 377 22.29 32.39 6.24
C HIS A 377 23.38 31.86 7.14
#